data_c2548861c4cd487104dbee20d3d74002
#
_entry.id   c2548861c4cd487104dbee20d3d74002
#
_cell.length_a   1.000
_cell.length_b   1.000
_cell.length_c   1.000
_cell.angle_alpha   90.00
_cell.angle_beta   90.00
_cell.angle_gamma   90.00
#
_symmetry.space_group_name_H-M   'P 1'
#
loop_
_entity.id
_entity.type
_entity.pdbx_description
1 polymer ?
#
loop_
_entity_poly.entity_id
_entity_poly.type
_entity_poly.pdbx_seq_one_letter_code
_entity_poly.pdbx_strand_id
1 'polypeptide(L)'
;MTDEEVKKFPWFALEKHSDKLSDEQLDYCVRGWPVTALKYCSDKLTPEQLEYCILRGAGASAALKYCADKLTKEQFDFCVRKSPWTAHEFCADKLTEEQKRYCEERKDDN
;
A
#
# COMPACT_ATOMS: atom_id res chain seq x y z
N MET A 1 2.42 -20.06 -13.03
CA MET A 1 3.31 -19.23 -13.87
C MET A 1 4.76 -19.62 -13.65
N THR A 2 5.55 -19.52 -14.70
CA THR A 2 6.99 -19.78 -14.60
C THR A 2 7.70 -18.54 -14.03
N ASP A 3 8.88 -18.74 -13.49
CA ASP A 3 9.70 -17.64 -12.98
C ASP A 3 10.01 -16.60 -14.06
N GLU A 4 10.25 -17.07 -15.29
CA GLU A 4 10.52 -16.17 -16.41
C GLU A 4 9.33 -15.26 -16.72
N GLU A 5 8.13 -15.83 -16.71
CA GLU A 5 6.91 -15.06 -16.95
C GLU A 5 6.70 -14.00 -15.87
N VAL A 6 6.91 -14.40 -14.62
CA VAL A 6 6.77 -13.50 -13.47
C VAL A 6 7.76 -12.34 -13.55
N LYS A 7 9.02 -12.64 -13.85
CA LYS A 7 10.07 -11.61 -13.95
C LYS A 7 9.85 -10.67 -15.11
N LYS A 8 9.23 -11.15 -16.18
CA LYS A 8 8.97 -10.35 -17.36
C LYS A 8 7.80 -9.39 -17.18
N PHE A 9 6.74 -9.85 -16.50
CA PHE A 9 5.53 -9.07 -16.31
C PHE A 9 5.03 -9.13 -14.86
N PRO A 10 5.82 -8.63 -13.89
CA PRO A 10 5.46 -8.78 -12.47
C PRO A 10 4.15 -8.06 -12.09
N TRP A 11 3.88 -6.90 -12.65
CA TRP A 11 2.63 -6.18 -12.39
C TRP A 11 1.41 -6.96 -12.86
N PHE A 12 1.52 -7.60 -14.00
CA PHE A 12 0.44 -8.42 -14.56
C PHE A 12 0.20 -9.65 -13.70
N ALA A 13 1.28 -10.27 -13.22
CA ALA A 13 1.18 -11.42 -12.32
C ALA A 13 0.44 -11.05 -11.03
N LEU A 14 0.75 -9.88 -10.46
CA LEU A 14 0.06 -9.40 -9.26
C LEU A 14 -1.41 -9.11 -9.53
N GLU A 15 -1.70 -8.50 -10.65
CA GLU A 15 -3.08 -8.11 -10.99
C GLU A 15 -3.96 -9.29 -11.34
N LYS A 16 -3.47 -10.22 -12.16
CA LYS A 16 -4.31 -11.28 -12.74
C LYS A 16 -4.04 -12.68 -12.22
N HIS A 17 -2.88 -12.93 -11.65
CA HIS A 17 -2.43 -14.28 -11.31
C HIS A 17 -1.84 -14.42 -9.91
N SER A 18 -2.19 -13.53 -9.01
CA SER A 18 -1.59 -13.51 -7.66
C SER A 18 -1.78 -14.82 -6.90
N ASP A 19 -2.90 -15.51 -7.11
CA ASP A 19 -3.20 -16.77 -6.43
C ASP A 19 -2.42 -17.95 -7.00
N LYS A 20 -1.74 -17.76 -8.12
CA LYS A 20 -0.93 -18.80 -8.77
C LYS A 20 0.57 -18.62 -8.50
N LEU A 21 0.94 -17.57 -7.79
CA LEU A 21 2.34 -17.29 -7.49
C LEU A 21 2.80 -18.08 -6.27
N SER A 22 4.03 -18.59 -6.32
CA SER A 22 4.68 -19.13 -5.13
C SER A 22 5.01 -17.98 -4.18
N ASP A 23 5.32 -18.29 -2.93
CA ASP A 23 5.71 -17.28 -1.96
C ASP A 23 6.92 -16.46 -2.44
N GLU A 24 7.88 -17.13 -3.07
CA GLU A 24 9.08 -16.47 -3.62
C GLU A 24 8.73 -15.56 -4.79
N GLN A 25 7.87 -16.03 -5.68
CA GLN A 25 7.42 -15.24 -6.82
C GLN A 25 6.65 -14.01 -6.37
N LEU A 26 5.75 -14.20 -5.39
CA LEU A 26 4.97 -13.09 -4.84
C LEU A 26 5.90 -12.06 -4.20
N ASP A 27 6.86 -12.50 -3.40
CA ASP A 27 7.82 -11.61 -2.77
C ASP A 27 8.61 -10.79 -3.79
N TYR A 28 9.05 -11.43 -4.87
CA TYR A 28 9.74 -10.74 -5.95
C TYR A 28 8.89 -9.62 -6.54
N CYS A 29 7.63 -9.93 -6.83
CA CYS A 29 6.71 -8.97 -7.43
C CYS A 29 6.38 -7.82 -6.47
N VAL A 30 6.15 -8.14 -5.20
CA VAL A 30 5.83 -7.14 -4.17
C VAL A 30 6.97 -6.14 -4.02
N ARG A 31 8.20 -6.63 -3.98
CA ARG A 31 9.36 -5.76 -3.79
C ARG A 31 9.63 -4.87 -5.00
N GLY A 32 9.32 -5.36 -6.18
CA GLY A 32 9.49 -4.58 -7.40
C GLY A 32 8.33 -3.64 -7.70
N TRP A 33 7.13 -3.98 -7.26
CA TRP A 33 5.90 -3.24 -7.60
C TRP A 33 5.01 -3.06 -6.36
N PRO A 34 5.48 -2.29 -5.35
CA PRO A 34 4.76 -2.17 -4.07
C PRO A 34 3.35 -1.60 -4.20
N VAL A 35 3.16 -0.57 -5.02
CA VAL A 35 1.84 0.05 -5.19
C VAL A 35 0.85 -0.93 -5.82
N THR A 36 1.28 -1.67 -6.83
CA THR A 36 0.45 -2.68 -7.48
C THR A 36 0.09 -3.79 -6.49
N ALA A 37 1.04 -4.21 -5.67
CA ALA A 37 0.79 -5.22 -4.64
C ALA A 37 -0.25 -4.74 -3.63
N LEU A 38 -0.16 -3.49 -3.18
CA LEU A 38 -1.14 -2.92 -2.25
C LEU A 38 -2.53 -2.88 -2.87
N LYS A 39 -2.61 -2.54 -4.15
CA LYS A 39 -3.90 -2.43 -4.83
C LYS A 39 -4.57 -3.79 -5.05
N TYR A 40 -3.83 -4.78 -5.50
CA TYR A 40 -4.43 -6.05 -5.96
C TYR A 40 -4.22 -7.22 -5.01
N CYS A 41 -3.22 -7.18 -4.15
CA CYS A 41 -2.79 -8.33 -3.35
C CYS A 41 -2.66 -8.05 -1.86
N SER A 42 -3.28 -6.99 -1.34
CA SER A 42 -3.13 -6.65 0.07
C SER A 42 -3.49 -7.79 1.02
N ASP A 43 -4.43 -8.66 0.63
CA ASP A 43 -4.85 -9.82 1.44
C ASP A 43 -3.76 -10.86 1.57
N LYS A 44 -2.83 -10.90 0.64
CA LYS A 44 -1.81 -11.96 0.55
C LYS A 44 -0.46 -11.53 1.13
N LEU A 45 -0.35 -10.26 1.49
CA LEU A 45 0.91 -9.73 1.99
C LEU A 45 1.13 -10.12 3.44
N THR A 46 2.37 -10.51 3.77
CA THR A 46 2.78 -10.67 5.17
C THR A 46 2.89 -9.29 5.80
N PRO A 47 2.88 -9.20 7.14
CA PRO A 47 3.11 -7.91 7.80
C PRO A 47 4.41 -7.23 7.37
N GLU A 48 5.46 -8.01 7.13
CA GLU A 48 6.73 -7.47 6.66
C GLU A 48 6.64 -6.90 5.25
N GLN A 49 5.94 -7.60 4.36
CA GLN A 49 5.74 -7.13 2.99
C GLN A 49 4.89 -5.86 2.97
N LEU A 50 3.85 -5.81 3.79
CA LEU A 50 3.01 -4.63 3.91
C LEU A 50 3.82 -3.43 4.38
N GLU A 51 4.64 -3.61 5.41
CA GLU A 51 5.54 -2.57 5.91
C GLU A 51 6.48 -2.08 4.83
N TYR A 52 7.09 -3.01 4.10
CA TYR A 52 7.97 -2.67 2.98
C TYR A 52 7.26 -1.78 1.96
N CYS A 53 6.03 -2.15 1.60
CA CYS A 53 5.26 -1.42 0.59
C CYS A 53 4.94 0.01 1.02
N ILE A 54 4.52 0.20 2.27
CA ILE A 54 4.15 1.55 2.74
C ILE A 54 5.35 2.49 2.86
N LEU A 55 6.55 1.94 2.99
CA LEU A 55 7.77 2.74 3.10
C LEU A 55 8.36 3.15 1.74
N ARG A 56 7.82 2.65 0.63
CA ARG A 56 8.40 2.87 -0.70
C ARG A 56 7.56 3.81 -1.55
N GLY A 57 8.21 4.85 -2.09
CA GLY A 57 7.60 5.75 -3.06
C GLY A 57 6.21 6.22 -2.67
N ALA A 58 5.22 5.93 -3.48
CA ALA A 58 3.82 6.28 -3.24
C ALA A 58 3.07 5.24 -2.40
N GLY A 59 3.79 4.35 -1.71
CA GLY A 59 3.19 3.26 -0.95
C GLY A 59 2.25 3.71 0.16
N ALA A 60 2.61 4.76 0.90
CA ALA A 60 1.75 5.28 1.97
C ALA A 60 0.40 5.75 1.42
N SER A 61 0.42 6.48 0.31
CA SER A 61 -0.79 6.96 -0.35
C SER A 61 -1.62 5.78 -0.86
N ALA A 62 -0.98 4.82 -1.51
CA ALA A 62 -1.66 3.63 -2.03
C ALA A 62 -2.28 2.80 -0.90
N ALA A 63 -1.60 2.67 0.23
CA ALA A 63 -2.11 1.94 1.38
C ALA A 63 -3.38 2.58 1.92
N LEU A 64 -3.40 3.90 2.04
CA LEU A 64 -4.59 4.63 2.49
C LEU A 64 -5.75 4.46 1.52
N LYS A 65 -5.46 4.47 0.24
CA LYS A 65 -6.49 4.38 -0.80
C LYS A 65 -7.06 2.97 -0.93
N TYR A 66 -6.22 1.95 -0.89
CA TYR A 66 -6.63 0.59 -1.25
C TYR A 66 -6.75 -0.39 -0.08
N CYS A 67 -6.05 -0.17 1.03
CA CYS A 67 -6.03 -1.15 2.11
C CYS A 67 -5.93 -0.53 3.51
N ALA A 68 -6.55 0.61 3.71
CA ALA A 68 -6.53 1.29 5.02
C ALA A 68 -6.98 0.38 6.16
N ASP A 69 -7.95 -0.49 5.91
CA ASP A 69 -8.51 -1.40 6.93
C ASP A 69 -7.51 -2.46 7.41
N LYS A 70 -6.46 -2.69 6.66
CA LYS A 70 -5.46 -3.73 6.99
C LYS A 70 -4.26 -3.17 7.73
N LEU A 71 -4.19 -1.88 7.89
CA LEU A 71 -3.07 -1.21 8.56
C LEU A 71 -3.26 -1.25 10.07
N THR A 72 -2.16 -1.43 10.81
CA THR A 72 -2.16 -1.21 12.25
C THR A 72 -2.34 0.29 12.51
N LYS A 73 -2.67 0.64 13.75
CA LYS A 73 -2.80 2.06 14.12
C LYS A 73 -1.52 2.83 13.83
N GLU A 74 -0.38 2.22 14.10
CA GLU A 74 0.92 2.83 13.85
C GLU A 74 1.18 3.02 12.37
N GLN A 75 0.89 2.01 11.56
CA GLN A 75 1.04 2.09 10.11
C GLN A 75 0.09 3.12 9.53
N PHE A 76 -1.15 3.16 10.01
CA PHE A 76 -2.14 4.14 9.55
C PHE A 76 -1.66 5.57 9.85
N ASP A 77 -1.21 5.82 11.08
CA ASP A 77 -0.69 7.14 11.46
C ASP A 77 0.50 7.55 10.60
N PHE A 78 1.43 6.61 10.35
CA PHE A 78 2.56 6.86 9.46
C PHE A 78 2.09 7.29 8.08
N CYS A 79 1.12 6.56 7.52
CA CYS A 79 0.60 6.86 6.19
C CYS A 79 -0.11 8.22 6.15
N VAL A 80 -0.86 8.54 7.18
CA VAL A 80 -1.54 9.84 7.30
C VAL A 80 -0.52 10.98 7.27
N ARG A 81 0.57 10.83 8.03
CA ARG A 81 1.59 11.87 8.10
C ARG A 81 2.40 11.99 6.83
N LYS A 82 2.58 10.89 6.10
CA LYS A 82 3.28 10.89 4.81
C LYS A 82 2.42 11.43 3.68
N SER A 83 1.12 11.17 3.71
CA SER A 83 0.20 11.52 2.63
C SER A 83 -1.08 12.13 3.20
N PRO A 84 -0.98 13.31 3.83
CA PRO A 84 -2.15 13.92 4.47
C PRO A 84 -3.30 14.22 3.50
N TRP A 85 -2.97 14.60 2.28
CA TRP A 85 -3.98 14.86 1.26
C TRP A 85 -4.81 13.61 0.95
N THR A 86 -4.14 12.48 0.74
CA THR A 86 -4.80 11.21 0.46
C THR A 86 -5.63 10.76 1.66
N ALA A 87 -5.09 10.92 2.87
CA ALA A 87 -5.80 10.57 4.11
C ALA A 87 -7.08 11.37 4.24
N HIS A 88 -7.03 12.66 3.98
CA HIS A 88 -8.20 13.53 4.03
C HIS A 88 -9.24 13.13 2.98
N GLU A 89 -8.80 12.82 1.78
CA GLU A 89 -9.70 12.47 0.68
C GLU A 89 -10.34 11.10 0.84
N PHE A 90 -9.58 10.09 1.22
CA PHE A 90 -10.06 8.70 1.21
C PHE A 90 -10.37 8.12 2.58
N CYS A 91 -9.87 8.70 3.66
CA CYS A 91 -9.98 8.14 5.01
C CYS A 91 -10.52 9.12 6.04
N ALA A 92 -11.25 10.14 5.62
CA ALA A 92 -11.74 11.18 6.51
C ALA A 92 -12.50 10.62 7.72
N ASP A 93 -13.30 9.59 7.51
CA ASP A 93 -14.11 8.97 8.55
C ASP A 93 -13.30 8.12 9.54
N LYS A 94 -12.06 7.80 9.19
CA LYS A 94 -11.17 6.97 10.03
C LYS A 94 -10.17 7.80 10.82
N LEU A 95 -10.07 9.09 10.55
CA LEU A 95 -9.08 9.95 11.18
C LEU A 95 -9.51 10.34 12.60
N THR A 96 -8.54 10.37 13.52
CA THR A 96 -8.75 10.96 14.84
C THR A 96 -8.81 12.49 14.69
N GLU A 97 -9.28 13.17 15.73
CA GLU A 97 -9.31 14.65 15.72
C GLU A 97 -7.93 15.24 15.50
N GLU A 98 -6.92 14.66 16.12
CA GLU A 98 -5.54 15.09 15.94
C GLU A 98 -5.07 14.90 14.49
N GLN A 99 -5.39 13.75 13.90
CA GLN A 99 -5.03 13.47 12.51
C GLN A 99 -5.78 14.40 11.54
N LYS A 100 -7.04 14.68 11.80
CA LYS A 100 -7.81 15.62 10.98
C LYS A 100 -7.16 17.00 10.99
N ARG A 101 -6.76 17.46 12.16
CA ARG A 101 -6.09 18.74 12.32
C ARG A 101 -4.78 18.78 11.56
N TYR A 102 -3.99 17.72 11.68
CA TYR A 102 -2.73 17.58 10.95
C TYR A 102 -2.95 17.69 9.43
N CYS A 103 -3.96 16.98 8.92
CA CYS A 103 -4.26 16.99 7.49
C CYS A 103 -4.71 18.36 7.00
N GLU A 104 -5.55 19.05 7.78
CA GLU A 104 -6.04 20.38 7.43
C GLU A 104 -4.93 21.41 7.36
N GLU A 105 -3.99 21.34 8.29
CA GLU A 105 -2.85 22.25 8.31
C GLU A 105 -1.95 22.09 7.10
N ARG A 106 -1.95 20.91 6.48
CA ARG A 106 -1.04 20.57 5.38
C ARG A 106 -1.68 20.47 4.02
N LYS A 107 -3.00 20.58 3.92
CA LYS A 107 -3.65 20.44 2.62
C LYS A 107 -3.27 21.54 1.63
N ASP A 108 -2.88 22.69 2.13
CA ASP A 108 -2.45 23.82 1.29
C ASP A 108 -0.98 23.72 0.89
N ASP A 109 -0.24 22.77 1.44
CA ASP A 109 1.18 22.57 1.16
C ASP A 109 1.45 21.64 -0.01
N ASN A 110 0.42 21.07 -0.59
CA ASN A 110 0.56 20.14 -1.72
C ASN A 110 0.62 20.84 -3.07
#